data_57b0f2403b58febcdd108a962f161907
#
_entry.id   57b0f2403b58febcdd108a962f161907
#
_cell.length_a   1.000
_cell.length_b   1.000
_cell.length_c   1.000
_cell.angle_alpha   90.00
_cell.angle_beta   90.00
_cell.angle_gamma   90.00
#
_symmetry.space_group_name_H-M   'P 1'
#
loop_
_entity.id
_entity.type
_entity.pdbx_description
1 polymer ?
#
loop_
_entity_poly.entity_id
_entity_poly.type
_entity_poly.pdbx_seq_one_letter_code
_entity_poly.pdbx_strand_id
1 'polypeptide(L)'
;MSNILFGVCIILPVLCIGSGCYFIRQEQKKCDILSIVLISVGLALIAFYTLPNTSDDLQRHFDVMRSYQNHSIMVIFHSGYSLVYLNNLIMYIIAQTNILGLYQAIFTFVGYFYLFKLILMIYDDLKIRNKNILIGMLLFIFCMSFYKTYILAIRNYFCFITGAYYCYALRTERIRVHHFLIVVLLLSLIHPVSLVLVIPLLVDWIKNRKIQFALLVGIFFHYPILKFFLSLCPKDSFVYLKILPYLNGTIQPYNANYMILFM
;
A
#
# COMPACT_ATOMS: atom_id res chain seq x y z
N MET A 1 18.70 -24.71 7.40
CA MET A 1 18.99 -23.34 7.85
C MET A 1 19.69 -23.46 9.20
N SER A 2 20.88 -22.88 9.41
CA SER A 2 21.59 -23.03 10.70
C SER A 2 20.79 -22.35 11.82
N ASN A 3 20.82 -22.89 13.04
CA ASN A 3 20.12 -22.33 14.20
C ASN A 3 20.51 -20.86 14.46
N ILE A 4 21.71 -20.45 14.06
CA ILE A 4 22.18 -19.06 14.14
C ILE A 4 21.40 -18.17 13.20
N LEU A 5 21.19 -18.58 11.95
CA LEU A 5 20.44 -17.81 10.97
C LEU A 5 18.97 -17.66 11.39
N PHE A 6 18.36 -18.72 11.93
CA PHE A 6 16.99 -18.69 12.46
C PHE A 6 16.88 -17.72 13.66
N GLY A 7 17.85 -17.75 14.57
CA GLY A 7 17.90 -16.81 15.69
C GLY A 7 17.98 -15.35 15.24
N VAL A 8 18.84 -15.03 14.27
CA VAL A 8 18.97 -13.68 13.72
C VAL A 8 17.67 -13.21 13.06
N CYS A 9 16.98 -14.08 12.32
CA CYS A 9 15.72 -13.75 11.65
C CYS A 9 14.58 -13.39 12.62
N ILE A 10 14.62 -13.86 13.86
CA ILE A 10 13.61 -13.56 14.89
C ILE A 10 14.08 -12.43 15.81
N ILE A 11 15.31 -12.51 16.30
CA ILE A 11 15.84 -11.59 17.31
C ILE A 11 15.95 -10.17 16.76
N LEU A 12 16.48 -10.01 15.54
CA LEU A 12 16.71 -8.69 14.97
C LEU A 12 15.43 -7.87 14.75
N PRO A 13 14.35 -8.41 14.17
CA PRO A 13 13.06 -7.70 14.11
C PRO A 13 12.52 -7.31 15.48
N VAL A 14 12.58 -8.22 16.46
CA VAL A 14 12.11 -7.96 17.82
C VAL A 14 12.90 -6.84 18.49
N LEU A 15 14.24 -6.82 18.33
CA LEU A 15 15.08 -5.74 18.83
C LEU A 15 14.76 -4.40 18.17
N CYS A 16 14.55 -4.37 16.85
CA CYS A 16 14.18 -3.16 16.13
C CYS A 16 12.83 -2.60 16.64
N ILE A 17 11.81 -3.45 16.73
CA ILE A 17 10.48 -3.04 17.21
C ILE A 17 10.54 -2.62 18.66
N GLY A 18 11.20 -3.38 19.53
CA GLY A 18 11.36 -3.07 20.95
C GLY A 18 12.11 -1.76 21.19
N SER A 19 13.20 -1.51 20.46
CA SER A 19 13.94 -0.24 20.52
C SER A 19 13.05 0.93 20.02
N GLY A 20 12.30 0.73 18.95
CA GLY A 20 11.36 1.73 18.47
C GLY A 20 10.29 2.08 19.53
N CYS A 21 9.68 1.09 20.16
CA CYS A 21 8.73 1.30 21.24
C CYS A 21 9.36 2.00 22.47
N TYR A 22 10.62 1.72 22.77
CA TYR A 22 11.36 2.42 23.83
C TYR A 22 11.54 3.91 23.48
N PHE A 23 11.98 4.23 22.26
CA PHE A 23 12.22 5.62 21.87
C PHE A 23 10.94 6.46 21.77
N ILE A 24 9.77 5.89 21.47
CA ILE A 24 8.49 6.61 21.49
C ILE A 24 8.20 7.24 22.86
N ARG A 25 8.64 6.59 23.95
CA ARG A 25 8.43 7.11 25.32
C ARG A 25 9.26 8.34 25.63
N GLN A 26 10.32 8.62 24.85
CA GLN A 26 11.12 9.81 25.03
C GLN A 26 10.34 11.04 24.55
N GLU A 27 10.46 12.15 25.25
CA GLU A 27 9.69 13.37 24.95
C GLU A 27 10.20 14.16 23.74
N GLN A 28 11.28 13.71 23.11
CA GLN A 28 11.92 14.41 21.99
C GLN A 28 11.28 14.00 20.66
N LYS A 29 10.84 14.98 19.85
CA LYS A 29 10.27 14.74 18.50
C LYS A 29 11.21 13.95 17.56
N LYS A 30 12.52 14.11 17.70
CA LYS A 30 13.49 13.32 16.89
C LYS A 30 13.41 11.82 17.21
N CYS A 31 13.09 11.47 18.46
CA CYS A 31 12.91 10.10 18.89
C CYS A 31 11.65 9.47 18.28
N ASP A 32 10.59 10.25 18.04
CA ASP A 32 9.37 9.76 17.39
C ASP A 32 9.65 9.27 15.95
N ILE A 33 10.40 10.05 15.17
CA ILE A 33 10.79 9.65 13.80
C ILE A 33 11.69 8.42 13.82
N LEU A 34 12.71 8.39 14.69
CA LEU A 34 13.60 7.25 14.85
C LEU A 34 12.81 5.99 15.24
N SER A 35 11.82 6.13 16.12
CA SER A 35 10.94 5.04 16.56
C SER A 35 10.19 4.41 15.41
N ILE A 36 9.50 5.22 14.60
CA ILE A 36 8.74 4.68 13.47
C ILE A 36 9.64 4.08 12.40
N VAL A 37 10.86 4.60 12.20
CA VAL A 37 11.86 3.99 11.31
C VAL A 37 12.24 2.60 11.83
N LEU A 38 12.61 2.48 13.11
CA LEU A 38 13.01 1.20 13.71
C LEU A 38 11.88 0.17 13.67
N ILE A 39 10.65 0.57 14.02
CA ILE A 39 9.50 -0.34 13.94
C ILE A 39 9.27 -0.78 12.50
N SER A 40 9.32 0.14 11.53
CA SER A 40 9.13 -0.19 10.12
C SER A 40 10.22 -1.11 9.58
N VAL A 41 11.48 -0.93 10.02
CA VAL A 41 12.59 -1.86 9.71
C VAL A 41 12.32 -3.24 10.27
N GLY A 42 11.90 -3.34 11.54
CA GLY A 42 11.56 -4.61 12.15
C GLY A 42 10.45 -5.36 11.39
N LEU A 43 9.39 -4.65 10.98
CA LEU A 43 8.31 -5.21 10.17
C LEU A 43 8.79 -5.61 8.77
N ALA A 44 9.65 -4.82 8.14
CA ALA A 44 10.25 -5.14 6.85
C ALA A 44 11.12 -6.41 6.90
N LEU A 45 11.86 -6.59 7.99
CA LEU A 45 12.66 -7.82 8.21
C LEU A 45 11.75 -9.05 8.35
N ILE A 46 10.63 -8.94 9.06
CA ILE A 46 9.64 -10.03 9.12
C ILE A 46 9.09 -10.31 7.72
N ALA A 47 8.72 -9.26 6.97
CA ALA A 47 8.23 -9.40 5.61
C ALA A 47 9.26 -10.10 4.71
N PHE A 48 10.53 -9.74 4.81
CA PHE A 48 11.62 -10.32 4.02
C PHE A 48 11.66 -11.85 4.08
N TYR A 49 11.37 -12.43 5.24
CA TYR A 49 11.36 -13.87 5.46
C TYR A 49 10.00 -14.54 5.24
N THR A 50 8.95 -13.76 4.95
CA THR A 50 7.62 -14.32 4.70
C THR A 50 7.59 -14.98 3.33
N LEU A 51 7.26 -16.27 3.29
CA LEU A 51 7.09 -17.01 2.05
C LEU A 51 5.60 -16.97 1.63
N PRO A 52 5.28 -16.57 0.39
CA PRO A 52 3.93 -16.62 -0.12
C PRO A 52 3.51 -18.05 -0.43
N ASN A 53 2.20 -18.32 -0.37
CA ASN A 53 1.62 -19.53 -0.92
C ASN A 53 1.44 -19.41 -2.45
N THR A 54 1.24 -20.53 -3.13
CA THR A 54 1.10 -20.60 -4.59
C THR A 54 -0.07 -19.78 -5.13
N SER A 55 -1.10 -19.54 -4.33
CA SER A 55 -2.31 -18.76 -4.70
C SER A 55 -2.19 -17.26 -4.43
N ASP A 56 -1.13 -16.81 -3.76
CA ASP A 56 -1.01 -15.44 -3.30
C ASP A 56 -0.56 -14.50 -4.45
N ASP A 57 -1.01 -13.23 -4.41
CA ASP A 57 -0.57 -12.19 -5.37
C ASP A 57 0.95 -11.96 -5.30
N LEU A 58 1.52 -12.06 -4.12
CA LEU A 58 2.97 -11.97 -3.91
C LEU A 58 3.73 -13.10 -4.65
N GLN A 59 3.19 -14.33 -4.69
CA GLN A 59 3.81 -15.42 -5.45
C GLN A 59 3.88 -15.09 -6.93
N ARG A 60 2.81 -14.51 -7.50
CA ARG A 60 2.81 -14.06 -8.91
C ARG A 60 3.89 -13.02 -9.18
N HIS A 61 4.16 -12.12 -8.22
CA HIS A 61 5.28 -11.17 -8.34
C HIS A 61 6.63 -11.87 -8.31
N PHE A 62 6.80 -12.89 -7.47
CA PHE A 62 8.01 -13.70 -7.44
C PHE A 62 8.24 -14.42 -8.76
N ASP A 63 7.19 -14.98 -9.37
CA ASP A 63 7.28 -15.67 -10.64
C ASP A 63 7.66 -14.69 -11.78
N VAL A 64 7.09 -13.48 -11.78
CA VAL A 64 7.49 -12.42 -12.72
C VAL A 64 8.94 -12.00 -12.49
N MET A 65 9.38 -11.81 -11.22
CA MET A 65 10.78 -11.46 -10.94
C MET A 65 11.74 -12.58 -11.39
N ARG A 66 11.38 -13.85 -11.19
CA ARG A 66 12.19 -14.99 -11.73
C ARG A 66 12.29 -14.95 -13.24
N SER A 67 11.21 -14.58 -13.95
CA SER A 67 11.24 -14.43 -15.40
C SER A 67 12.08 -13.24 -15.88
N TYR A 68 12.37 -12.26 -15.01
CA TYR A 68 13.24 -11.13 -15.32
C TYR A 68 14.72 -11.40 -15.06
N GLN A 69 15.06 -12.45 -14.31
CA GLN A 69 16.44 -12.82 -14.05
C GLN A 69 17.19 -13.10 -15.35
N ASN A 70 18.41 -12.57 -15.46
CA ASN A 70 19.29 -12.74 -16.62
C ASN A 70 18.73 -12.19 -17.96
N HIS A 71 17.66 -11.40 -17.94
CA HIS A 71 17.13 -10.74 -19.13
C HIS A 71 17.52 -9.25 -19.15
N SER A 72 17.51 -8.67 -20.34
CA SER A 72 17.73 -7.23 -20.50
C SER A 72 16.54 -6.43 -19.97
N ILE A 73 16.75 -5.14 -19.64
CA ILE A 73 15.68 -4.24 -19.14
C ILE A 73 14.47 -4.15 -20.11
N MET A 74 14.67 -4.47 -21.40
CA MET A 74 13.59 -4.47 -22.40
C MET A 74 12.45 -5.45 -22.07
N VAL A 75 12.70 -6.48 -21.25
CA VAL A 75 11.66 -7.41 -20.80
C VAL A 75 10.50 -6.73 -20.10
N ILE A 76 10.74 -5.57 -19.44
CA ILE A 76 9.70 -4.78 -18.76
C ILE A 76 8.60 -4.34 -19.73
N PHE A 77 8.95 -3.96 -20.94
CA PHE A 77 8.01 -3.45 -21.95
C PHE A 77 7.22 -4.55 -22.65
N HIS A 78 7.70 -5.78 -22.60
CA HIS A 78 7.05 -6.94 -23.20
C HIS A 78 6.25 -7.78 -22.19
N SER A 79 6.33 -7.41 -20.90
CA SER A 79 5.55 -8.08 -19.86
C SER A 79 4.06 -7.74 -19.99
N GLY A 80 3.17 -8.69 -19.71
CA GLY A 80 1.72 -8.46 -19.69
C GLY A 80 1.23 -7.43 -18.67
N TYR A 81 2.13 -6.80 -17.90
CA TYR A 81 1.91 -5.76 -16.92
C TYR A 81 2.24 -4.36 -17.44
N SER A 82 1.94 -4.08 -18.69
CA SER A 82 2.36 -2.86 -19.41
C SER A 82 1.90 -1.51 -18.80
N LEU A 83 0.95 -1.50 -17.86
CA LEU A 83 0.45 -0.26 -17.23
C LEU A 83 1.12 0.07 -15.90
N VAL A 84 1.99 -0.78 -15.38
CA VAL A 84 2.61 -0.62 -14.05
C VAL A 84 4.13 -0.52 -14.14
N TYR A 85 4.59 0.37 -14.99
CA TYR A 85 6.02 0.48 -15.34
C TYR A 85 6.95 0.64 -14.13
N LEU A 86 6.57 1.44 -13.14
CA LEU A 86 7.40 1.66 -11.96
C LEU A 86 7.50 0.39 -11.11
N ASN A 87 6.39 -0.34 -10.95
CA ASN A 87 6.42 -1.63 -10.27
C ASN A 87 7.29 -2.66 -11.03
N ASN A 88 7.16 -2.72 -12.34
CA ASN A 88 7.97 -3.61 -13.17
C ASN A 88 9.47 -3.27 -13.08
N LEU A 89 9.81 -1.99 -13.06
CA LEU A 89 11.19 -1.53 -12.89
C LEU A 89 11.75 -1.96 -11.52
N ILE A 90 10.99 -1.78 -10.46
CA ILE A 90 11.38 -2.23 -9.11
C ILE A 90 11.58 -3.74 -9.09
N MET A 91 10.63 -4.51 -9.65
CA MET A 91 10.74 -5.97 -9.75
C MET A 91 11.97 -6.40 -10.56
N TYR A 92 12.27 -5.71 -11.66
CA TYR A 92 13.45 -5.98 -12.47
C TYR A 92 14.75 -5.75 -11.70
N ILE A 93 14.89 -4.61 -11.03
CA ILE A 93 16.08 -4.29 -10.24
C ILE A 93 16.30 -5.35 -9.15
N ILE A 94 15.24 -5.75 -8.46
CA ILE A 94 15.31 -6.76 -7.40
C ILE A 94 15.64 -8.14 -7.99
N ALA A 95 15.07 -8.50 -9.14
CA ALA A 95 15.35 -9.75 -9.82
C ALA A 95 16.84 -9.94 -10.13
N GLN A 96 17.57 -8.86 -10.49
CA GLN A 96 19.01 -8.92 -10.76
C GLN A 96 19.84 -9.19 -9.49
N THR A 97 19.29 -8.95 -8.28
CA THR A 97 19.98 -9.28 -7.02
C THR A 97 19.83 -10.74 -6.62
N ASN A 98 18.92 -11.49 -7.25
CA ASN A 98 18.49 -12.84 -6.86
C ASN A 98 17.90 -12.95 -5.44
N ILE A 99 17.56 -11.83 -4.80
CA ILE A 99 17.02 -11.77 -3.42
C ILE A 99 15.58 -11.28 -3.47
N LEU A 100 14.65 -12.16 -3.86
CA LEU A 100 13.26 -11.78 -4.12
C LEU A 100 12.54 -11.19 -2.89
N GLY A 101 12.92 -11.61 -1.67
CA GLY A 101 12.38 -11.09 -0.42
C GLY A 101 12.57 -9.58 -0.22
N LEU A 102 13.52 -8.95 -0.95
CA LEU A 102 13.70 -7.49 -0.92
C LEU A 102 12.46 -6.73 -1.42
N TYR A 103 11.70 -7.31 -2.35
CA TYR A 103 10.48 -6.68 -2.87
C TYR A 103 9.49 -6.39 -1.74
N GLN A 104 9.11 -7.41 -1.01
CA GLN A 104 8.16 -7.26 0.09
C GLN A 104 8.75 -6.45 1.26
N ALA A 105 10.05 -6.58 1.53
CA ALA A 105 10.70 -5.81 2.58
C ALA A 105 10.67 -4.30 2.29
N ILE A 106 11.00 -3.87 1.08
CA ILE A 106 11.02 -2.46 0.69
C ILE A 106 9.61 -1.86 0.76
N PHE A 107 8.61 -2.53 0.16
CA PHE A 107 7.24 -2.05 0.18
C PHE A 107 6.66 -2.02 1.60
N THR A 108 7.00 -3.01 2.44
CA THR A 108 6.57 -3.05 3.84
C THR A 108 7.22 -1.93 4.64
N PHE A 109 8.53 -1.71 4.49
CA PHE A 109 9.22 -0.62 5.16
C PHE A 109 8.58 0.73 4.83
N VAL A 110 8.47 1.06 3.55
CA VAL A 110 7.97 2.36 3.11
C VAL A 110 6.48 2.54 3.48
N GLY A 111 5.66 1.50 3.31
CA GLY A 111 4.24 1.56 3.63
C GLY A 111 3.99 1.76 5.12
N TYR A 112 4.62 0.98 6.00
CA TYR A 112 4.46 1.16 7.44
C TYR A 112 5.11 2.45 7.95
N PHE A 113 6.21 2.90 7.35
CA PHE A 113 6.77 4.21 7.65
C PHE A 113 5.76 5.33 7.40
N TYR A 114 5.10 5.35 6.25
CA TYR A 114 4.07 6.35 5.97
C TYR A 114 2.82 6.18 6.83
N LEU A 115 2.42 4.95 7.15
CA LEU A 115 1.30 4.68 8.05
C LEU A 115 1.55 5.27 9.43
N PHE A 116 2.69 4.97 10.03
CA PHE A 116 3.05 5.48 11.35
C PHE A 116 3.30 6.99 11.34
N LYS A 117 3.87 7.52 10.26
CA LYS A 117 4.03 8.96 10.08
C LYS A 117 2.69 9.68 9.98
N LEU A 118 1.69 9.09 9.32
CA LEU A 118 0.32 9.60 9.30
C LEU A 118 -0.26 9.67 10.73
N ILE A 119 -0.07 8.62 11.51
CA ILE A 119 -0.55 8.58 12.92
C ILE A 119 0.15 9.66 13.75
N LEU A 120 1.46 9.85 13.60
CA LEU A 120 2.17 10.94 14.28
C LEU A 120 1.61 12.32 13.89
N MET A 121 1.30 12.53 12.61
CA MET A 121 0.70 13.79 12.16
C MET A 121 -0.67 14.03 12.81
N ILE A 122 -1.52 13.00 12.84
CA ILE A 122 -2.85 13.08 13.48
C ILE A 122 -2.70 13.32 14.99
N TYR A 123 -1.78 12.63 15.64
CA TYR A 123 -1.49 12.79 17.07
C TYR A 123 -1.06 14.23 17.39
N ASP A 124 -0.16 14.81 16.59
CA ASP A 124 0.29 16.19 16.74
C ASP A 124 -0.85 17.19 16.50
N ASP A 125 -1.69 16.98 15.48
CA ASP A 125 -2.82 17.85 15.17
C ASP A 125 -3.92 17.84 16.23
N LEU A 126 -4.14 16.69 16.85
CA LEU A 126 -5.04 16.54 18.00
C LEU A 126 -4.46 17.13 19.28
N LYS A 127 -3.21 17.61 19.27
CA LYS A 127 -2.50 18.19 20.42
C LYS A 127 -2.48 17.25 21.65
N ILE A 128 -2.49 15.95 21.40
CA ILE A 128 -2.39 14.94 22.45
C ILE A 128 -0.97 14.94 22.99
N ARG A 129 -0.81 14.99 24.33
CA ARG A 129 0.53 14.98 24.97
C ARG A 129 0.91 13.60 25.54
N ASN A 130 -0.08 12.75 25.77
CA ASN A 130 0.15 11.46 26.42
C ASN A 130 0.71 10.43 25.41
N LYS A 131 1.98 10.08 25.55
CA LYS A 131 2.67 9.12 24.69
C LYS A 131 2.09 7.70 24.73
N ASN A 132 1.40 7.32 25.83
CA ASN A 132 0.73 6.02 25.89
C ASN A 132 -0.44 5.96 24.89
N ILE A 133 -1.12 7.10 24.65
CA ILE A 133 -2.16 7.17 23.62
C ILE A 133 -1.54 6.97 22.22
N LEU A 134 -0.38 7.60 21.96
CA LEU A 134 0.33 7.39 20.69
C LEU A 134 0.68 5.91 20.49
N ILE A 135 1.25 5.27 21.50
CA ILE A 135 1.56 3.83 21.46
C ILE A 135 0.29 3.02 21.18
N GLY A 136 -0.81 3.34 21.91
CA GLY A 136 -2.11 2.69 21.69
C GLY A 136 -2.63 2.85 20.26
N MET A 137 -2.52 4.05 19.68
CA MET A 137 -2.90 4.32 18.28
C MET A 137 -2.05 3.50 17.29
N LEU A 138 -0.74 3.45 17.50
CA LEU A 138 0.16 2.68 16.64
C LEU A 138 -0.14 1.18 16.70
N LEU A 139 -0.35 0.64 17.90
CA LEU A 139 -0.70 -0.77 18.10
C LEU A 139 -2.07 -1.09 17.50
N PHE A 140 -3.08 -0.23 17.75
CA PHE A 140 -4.41 -0.41 17.20
C PHE A 140 -4.39 -0.47 15.67
N ILE A 141 -3.73 0.49 15.03
CA ILE A 141 -3.63 0.53 13.57
C ILE A 141 -2.82 -0.66 13.03
N PHE A 142 -1.75 -1.07 13.72
CA PHE A 142 -1.00 -2.26 13.34
C PHE A 142 -1.89 -3.51 13.37
N CYS A 143 -2.67 -3.71 14.45
CA CYS A 143 -3.60 -4.83 14.55
C CYS A 143 -4.68 -4.76 13.46
N MET A 144 -5.21 -3.56 13.16
CA MET A 144 -6.23 -3.37 12.12
C MET A 144 -5.68 -3.50 10.69
N SER A 145 -4.37 -3.29 10.49
CA SER A 145 -3.76 -3.38 9.16
C SER A 145 -3.64 -4.81 8.63
N PHE A 146 -3.98 -5.83 9.44
CA PHE A 146 -3.88 -7.23 9.04
C PHE A 146 -2.55 -7.55 8.34
N TYR A 147 -1.44 -7.42 9.05
CA TYR A 147 -0.08 -7.47 8.54
C TYR A 147 0.17 -8.56 7.48
N LYS A 148 -0.36 -9.78 7.68
CA LYS A 148 -0.25 -10.86 6.70
C LYS A 148 -0.93 -10.49 5.39
N THR A 149 -2.15 -9.96 5.45
CA THR A 149 -2.92 -9.53 4.26
C THR A 149 -2.22 -8.37 3.55
N TYR A 150 -1.59 -7.46 4.32
CA TYR A 150 -0.75 -6.40 3.76
C TYR A 150 0.35 -6.97 2.88
N ILE A 151 1.12 -7.94 3.38
CA ILE A 151 2.24 -8.55 2.62
C ILE A 151 1.73 -9.27 1.38
N LEU A 152 0.61 -9.98 1.47
CA LEU A 152 0.07 -10.77 0.35
C LEU A 152 -0.50 -9.90 -0.78
N ALA A 153 -1.07 -8.73 -0.46
CA ALA A 153 -1.60 -7.77 -1.44
C ALA A 153 -0.82 -6.43 -1.42
N ILE A 154 0.50 -6.52 -1.37
CA ILE A 154 1.43 -5.48 -0.96
C ILE A 154 1.31 -4.18 -1.77
N ARG A 155 1.11 -4.25 -3.09
CA ARG A 155 0.97 -3.07 -3.95
C ARG A 155 -0.25 -2.24 -3.61
N ASN A 156 -1.38 -2.89 -3.37
CA ASN A 156 -2.64 -2.24 -3.06
C ASN A 156 -2.53 -1.47 -1.75
N TYR A 157 -2.13 -2.17 -0.69
CA TYR A 157 -1.99 -1.57 0.64
C TYR A 157 -0.93 -0.47 0.66
N PHE A 158 0.21 -0.67 0.01
CA PHE A 158 1.24 0.34 -0.13
C PHE A 158 0.69 1.62 -0.77
N CYS A 159 -0.02 1.50 -1.91
CA CYS A 159 -0.57 2.64 -2.61
C CYS A 159 -1.63 3.38 -1.78
N PHE A 160 -2.54 2.65 -1.12
CA PHE A 160 -3.57 3.29 -0.30
C PHE A 160 -3.02 3.94 0.96
N ILE A 161 -2.10 3.30 1.67
CA ILE A 161 -1.50 3.84 2.88
C ILE A 161 -0.66 5.09 2.55
N THR A 162 0.20 5.00 1.55
CA THR A 162 1.00 6.14 1.11
C THR A 162 0.09 7.27 0.62
N GLY A 163 -0.95 6.93 -0.14
CA GLY A 163 -1.95 7.88 -0.60
C GLY A 163 -2.69 8.55 0.55
N ALA A 164 -3.13 7.82 1.57
CA ALA A 164 -3.81 8.36 2.75
C ALA A 164 -2.91 9.38 3.48
N TYR A 165 -1.61 9.08 3.64
CA TYR A 165 -0.66 10.03 4.21
C TYR A 165 -0.61 11.33 3.41
N TYR A 166 -0.50 11.25 2.09
CA TYR A 166 -0.41 12.44 1.24
C TYR A 166 -1.74 13.18 1.12
N CYS A 167 -2.89 12.49 1.14
CA CYS A 167 -4.20 13.12 1.23
C CYS A 167 -4.34 13.94 2.53
N TYR A 168 -3.94 13.37 3.67
CA TYR A 168 -3.97 14.07 4.94
C TYR A 168 -3.00 15.26 4.97
N ALA A 169 -1.79 15.08 4.44
CA ALA A 169 -0.80 16.16 4.33
C ALA A 169 -1.28 17.31 3.43
N LEU A 170 -2.00 17.00 2.36
CA LEU A 170 -2.63 18.01 1.50
C LEU A 170 -3.74 18.75 2.25
N ARG A 171 -4.62 18.03 2.93
CA ARG A 171 -5.76 18.60 3.65
C ARG A 171 -5.34 19.47 4.84
N THR A 172 -4.19 19.19 5.44
CA THR A 172 -3.57 19.99 6.51
C THR A 172 -2.57 21.03 5.98
N GLU A 173 -2.60 21.31 4.66
CA GLU A 173 -1.78 22.32 3.98
C GLU A 173 -0.26 22.13 4.13
N ARG A 174 0.19 20.94 4.50
CA ARG A 174 1.62 20.61 4.65
C ARG A 174 2.31 20.36 3.31
N ILE A 175 1.53 20.07 2.27
CA ILE A 175 2.02 19.92 0.90
C ILE A 175 1.09 20.69 -0.06
N ARG A 176 1.62 21.03 -1.24
CA ARG A 176 0.85 21.67 -2.31
C ARG A 176 0.20 20.62 -3.22
N VAL A 177 -0.88 20.99 -3.90
CA VAL A 177 -1.64 20.13 -4.82
C VAL A 177 -0.75 19.47 -5.87
N HIS A 178 0.21 20.19 -6.46
CA HIS A 178 1.09 19.61 -7.47
C HIS A 178 1.98 18.49 -6.92
N HIS A 179 2.48 18.59 -5.68
CA HIS A 179 3.24 17.50 -5.05
C HIS A 179 2.34 16.27 -4.85
N PHE A 180 1.09 16.48 -4.41
CA PHE A 180 0.13 15.40 -4.28
C PHE A 180 -0.14 14.70 -5.62
N LEU A 181 -0.37 15.47 -6.69
CA LEU A 181 -0.62 14.91 -8.03
C LEU A 181 0.59 14.12 -8.56
N ILE A 182 1.82 14.59 -8.33
CA ILE A 182 3.04 13.85 -8.68
C ILE A 182 3.07 12.49 -7.95
N VAL A 183 2.76 12.50 -6.65
CA VAL A 183 2.73 11.25 -5.85
C VAL A 183 1.66 10.30 -6.38
N VAL A 184 0.44 10.78 -6.64
CA VAL A 184 -0.63 9.94 -7.19
C VAL A 184 -0.23 9.36 -8.56
N LEU A 185 0.43 10.15 -9.41
CA LEU A 185 0.96 9.66 -10.67
C LEU A 185 1.99 8.54 -10.46
N LEU A 186 2.96 8.73 -9.55
CA LEU A 186 3.95 7.70 -9.23
C LEU A 186 3.30 6.43 -8.66
N LEU A 187 2.34 6.58 -7.76
CA LEU A 187 1.58 5.45 -7.21
C LEU A 187 0.76 4.74 -8.30
N SER A 188 0.24 5.47 -9.29
CA SER A 188 -0.51 4.85 -10.40
C SER A 188 0.37 4.00 -11.31
N LEU A 189 1.66 4.32 -11.41
CA LEU A 189 2.65 3.50 -12.12
C LEU A 189 3.06 2.24 -11.31
N ILE A 190 2.72 2.18 -10.02
CA ILE A 190 2.84 0.97 -9.19
C ILE A 190 1.53 0.18 -9.25
N HIS A 191 0.39 0.85 -9.06
CA HIS A 191 -0.94 0.25 -9.09
C HIS A 191 -2.00 1.26 -9.60
N PRO A 192 -2.66 1.02 -10.75
CA PRO A 192 -3.58 1.97 -11.37
C PRO A 192 -4.76 2.41 -10.49
N VAL A 193 -5.18 1.55 -9.54
CA VAL A 193 -6.26 1.87 -8.58
C VAL A 193 -5.93 3.09 -7.73
N SER A 194 -4.66 3.45 -7.56
CA SER A 194 -4.29 4.65 -6.82
C SER A 194 -4.77 5.96 -7.45
N LEU A 195 -5.20 5.95 -8.72
CA LEU A 195 -5.89 7.11 -9.33
C LEU A 195 -7.18 7.49 -8.58
N VAL A 196 -7.80 6.56 -7.87
CA VAL A 196 -8.96 6.81 -6.99
C VAL A 196 -8.63 7.84 -5.91
N LEU A 197 -7.36 7.99 -5.51
CA LEU A 197 -6.92 9.01 -4.55
C LEU A 197 -7.14 10.45 -5.02
N VAL A 198 -7.40 10.68 -6.31
CA VAL A 198 -7.79 11.99 -6.84
C VAL A 198 -9.23 12.35 -6.47
N ILE A 199 -10.08 11.36 -6.18
CA ILE A 199 -11.51 11.59 -5.87
C ILE A 199 -11.69 12.53 -4.66
N PRO A 200 -11.02 12.37 -3.51
CA PRO A 200 -11.13 13.30 -2.39
C PRO A 200 -10.81 14.74 -2.80
N LEU A 201 -9.79 14.95 -3.64
CA LEU A 201 -9.43 16.27 -4.15
C LEU A 201 -10.56 16.86 -5.02
N LEU A 202 -11.14 16.04 -5.89
CA LEU A 202 -12.28 16.47 -6.73
C LEU A 202 -13.50 16.80 -5.88
N VAL A 203 -13.78 16.01 -4.84
CA VAL A 203 -14.89 16.24 -3.90
C VAL A 203 -14.69 17.56 -3.14
N ASP A 204 -13.48 17.84 -2.65
CA ASP A 204 -13.18 19.11 -1.98
C ASP A 204 -13.29 20.32 -2.92
N TRP A 205 -13.03 20.14 -4.21
CA TRP A 205 -13.20 21.19 -5.25
C TRP A 205 -14.66 21.47 -5.56
N ILE A 206 -15.52 20.46 -5.41
CA ILE A 206 -16.95 20.58 -5.67
C ILE A 206 -17.62 21.20 -4.45
N LYS A 207 -17.82 22.53 -4.45
CA LYS A 207 -18.48 23.24 -3.35
C LYS A 207 -19.98 22.88 -3.18
N ASN A 208 -20.59 22.25 -4.19
CA ASN A 208 -22.00 21.92 -4.18
C ASN A 208 -22.27 20.60 -3.44
N ARG A 209 -22.87 20.68 -2.25
CA ARG A 209 -23.21 19.53 -1.40
C ARG A 209 -24.07 18.47 -2.10
N LYS A 210 -24.96 18.87 -3.02
CA LYS A 210 -25.81 17.93 -3.78
C LYS A 210 -24.97 17.07 -4.71
N ILE A 211 -23.95 17.66 -5.36
CA ILE A 211 -23.03 16.93 -6.24
C ILE A 211 -22.12 16.02 -5.40
N GLN A 212 -21.63 16.48 -4.24
CA GLN A 212 -20.87 15.64 -3.31
C GLN A 212 -21.68 14.42 -2.87
N PHE A 213 -22.96 14.63 -2.51
CA PHE A 213 -23.87 13.54 -2.15
C PHE A 213 -24.12 12.60 -3.33
N ALA A 214 -24.35 13.12 -4.54
CA ALA A 214 -24.54 12.30 -5.74
C ALA A 214 -23.30 11.45 -6.06
N LEU A 215 -22.09 11.98 -5.85
CA LEU A 215 -20.84 11.21 -5.99
C LEU A 215 -20.74 10.09 -4.96
N LEU A 216 -21.07 10.37 -3.69
CA LEU A 216 -21.12 9.35 -2.64
C LEU A 216 -22.12 8.24 -2.98
N VAL A 217 -23.32 8.61 -3.43
CA VAL A 217 -24.34 7.66 -3.90
C VAL A 217 -23.80 6.87 -5.10
N GLY A 218 -23.11 7.51 -6.04
CA GLY A 218 -22.47 6.85 -7.19
C GLY A 218 -21.41 5.83 -6.76
N ILE A 219 -20.63 6.13 -5.72
CA ILE A 219 -19.66 5.18 -5.14
C ILE A 219 -20.39 3.99 -4.51
N PHE A 220 -21.48 4.21 -3.77
CA PHE A 220 -22.29 3.14 -3.20
C PHE A 220 -22.92 2.24 -4.27
N PHE A 221 -23.39 2.83 -5.36
CA PHE A 221 -23.99 2.11 -6.49
C PHE A 221 -22.97 1.80 -7.61
N HIS A 222 -21.68 1.77 -7.31
CA HIS A 222 -20.64 1.51 -8.32
C HIS A 222 -20.83 0.19 -9.07
N TYR A 223 -21.31 -0.86 -8.40
CA TYR A 223 -21.50 -2.18 -9.02
C TYR A 223 -22.55 -2.15 -10.15
N PRO A 224 -23.81 -1.72 -9.95
CA PRO A 224 -24.77 -1.60 -11.02
C PRO A 224 -24.36 -0.60 -12.10
N ILE A 225 -23.70 0.50 -11.71
CA ILE A 225 -23.19 1.50 -12.65
C ILE A 225 -22.11 0.88 -13.54
N LEU A 226 -21.12 0.19 -12.98
CA LEU A 226 -20.09 -0.50 -13.73
C LEU A 226 -20.68 -1.57 -14.65
N LYS A 227 -21.65 -2.34 -14.19
CA LYS A 227 -22.34 -3.34 -15.00
C LYS A 227 -23.06 -2.71 -16.19
N PHE A 228 -23.73 -1.58 -15.96
CA PHE A 228 -24.38 -0.82 -17.04
C PHE A 228 -23.33 -0.31 -18.04
N PHE A 229 -22.26 0.35 -17.62
CA PHE A 229 -21.19 0.81 -18.52
C PHE A 229 -20.54 -0.33 -19.29
N LEU A 230 -20.31 -1.47 -18.66
CA LEU A 230 -19.77 -2.64 -19.35
C LEU A 230 -20.72 -3.20 -20.42
N SER A 231 -22.03 -3.09 -20.22
CA SER A 231 -22.99 -3.53 -21.24
C SER A 231 -22.92 -2.67 -22.52
N LEU A 232 -22.39 -1.45 -22.42
CA LEU A 232 -22.17 -0.52 -23.54
C LEU A 232 -20.79 -0.70 -24.19
N CYS A 233 -19.86 -1.41 -23.54
CA CYS A 233 -18.51 -1.63 -24.06
C CYS A 233 -18.48 -2.82 -25.05
N PRO A 234 -17.68 -2.75 -26.13
CA PRO A 234 -17.42 -3.91 -26.98
C PRO A 234 -16.83 -5.07 -26.15
N LYS A 235 -17.34 -6.28 -26.38
CA LYS A 235 -16.94 -7.47 -25.60
C LYS A 235 -15.45 -7.78 -25.73
N ASP A 236 -14.82 -7.38 -26.81
CA ASP A 236 -13.39 -7.57 -27.09
C ASP A 236 -12.52 -6.44 -26.52
N SER A 237 -13.12 -5.43 -25.89
CA SER A 237 -12.36 -4.31 -25.33
C SER A 237 -11.57 -4.75 -24.10
N PHE A 238 -10.37 -4.20 -23.94
CA PHE A 238 -9.53 -4.41 -22.76
C PHE A 238 -10.29 -4.12 -21.45
N VAL A 239 -11.11 -3.06 -21.44
CA VAL A 239 -11.93 -2.67 -20.29
C VAL A 239 -12.93 -3.75 -19.93
N TYR A 240 -13.65 -4.30 -20.93
CA TYR A 240 -14.63 -5.36 -20.72
C TYR A 240 -13.96 -6.63 -20.18
N LEU A 241 -12.88 -7.09 -20.80
CA LEU A 241 -12.16 -8.29 -20.41
C LEU A 241 -11.52 -8.20 -19.02
N LYS A 242 -11.12 -7.00 -18.58
CA LYS A 242 -10.51 -6.80 -17.25
C LYS A 242 -11.53 -6.62 -16.13
N ILE A 243 -12.66 -5.98 -16.41
CA ILE A 243 -13.66 -5.65 -15.37
C ILE A 243 -14.67 -6.79 -15.18
N LEU A 244 -15.05 -7.49 -16.26
CA LEU A 244 -16.05 -8.57 -16.21
C LEU A 244 -15.75 -9.66 -15.16
N PRO A 245 -14.51 -10.16 -15.02
CA PRO A 245 -14.20 -11.17 -14.00
C PRO A 245 -14.44 -10.69 -12.56
N TYR A 246 -14.23 -9.40 -12.29
CA TYR A 246 -14.52 -8.80 -10.97
C TYR A 246 -16.03 -8.72 -10.71
N LEU A 247 -16.83 -8.41 -11.73
CA LEU A 247 -18.28 -8.32 -11.60
C LEU A 247 -18.96 -9.69 -11.52
N ASN A 248 -18.40 -10.71 -12.16
CA ASN A 248 -18.96 -12.08 -12.13
C ASN A 248 -18.48 -12.91 -10.95
N GLY A 249 -17.64 -12.35 -10.04
CA GLY A 249 -17.11 -13.08 -8.90
C GLY A 249 -16.21 -14.27 -9.26
N THR A 250 -15.78 -14.38 -10.52
CA THR A 250 -14.90 -15.45 -10.99
C THR A 250 -13.45 -15.27 -10.52
N ILE A 251 -13.08 -14.08 -10.10
CA ILE A 251 -11.88 -13.82 -9.30
C ILE A 251 -12.32 -14.02 -7.86
N GLN A 252 -11.74 -15.03 -7.20
CA GLN A 252 -12.13 -15.47 -5.86
C GLN A 252 -12.47 -14.31 -4.91
N PRO A 253 -13.56 -14.42 -4.12
CA PRO A 253 -14.14 -13.32 -3.33
C PRO A 253 -13.23 -12.78 -2.22
N TYR A 254 -12.03 -13.32 -2.07
CA TYR A 254 -11.05 -12.86 -1.08
C TYR A 254 -10.68 -11.38 -1.20
N ASN A 255 -10.83 -10.77 -2.39
CA ASN A 255 -10.44 -9.37 -2.59
C ASN A 255 -11.62 -8.38 -2.58
N ALA A 256 -12.86 -8.82 -2.77
CA ALA A 256 -14.02 -7.91 -2.84
C ALA A 256 -14.54 -7.51 -1.45
N ASN A 257 -14.51 -8.43 -0.48
CA ASN A 257 -15.05 -8.17 0.86
C ASN A 257 -14.17 -7.23 1.71
N TYR A 258 -12.90 -7.09 1.38
CA TYR A 258 -11.99 -6.20 2.12
C TYR A 258 -12.04 -4.74 1.65
N MET A 259 -12.50 -4.45 0.43
CA MET A 259 -12.68 -3.07 -0.03
C MET A 259 -13.86 -2.36 0.67
N ILE A 260 -14.85 -3.12 1.17
CA ILE A 260 -16.06 -2.57 1.82
C ILE A 260 -15.77 -2.14 3.27
N LEU A 261 -14.73 -2.68 3.91
CA LEU A 261 -14.38 -2.37 5.30
C LEU A 261 -13.53 -1.11 5.47
N PHE A 262 -13.03 -0.50 4.37
CA PHE A 262 -12.19 0.69 4.40
C PHE A 262 -12.81 1.93 3.70
N MET A 263 -14.07 1.86 3.26
CA MET A 263 -14.89 3.02 2.91
C MET A 263 -15.76 3.46 4.09
#